data_25eb9d5289bb71ea49520827c4e2e0a4
#
_entry.id   25eb9d5289bb71ea49520827c4e2e0a4
#
_cell.length_a   1.000
_cell.length_b   1.000
_cell.length_c   1.000
_cell.angle_alpha   90.00
_cell.angle_beta   90.00
_cell.angle_gamma   90.00
#
_symmetry.space_group_name_H-M   'P 1'
#
loop_
_entity.id
_entity.type
_entity.pdbx_description
1 polymer ?
#
loop_
_entity_poly.entity_id
_entity_poly.type
_entity_poly.pdbx_seq_one_letter_code
_entity_poly.pdbx_strand_id
1 'polypeptide(L)'
;RAAPPPVFTPVPVFTWTGAYFGINAGYAFDASSRTNNTFAVPFPYAAPGTVASFRDRSQDGFSGGAQIGYNWQITPGSGVVIGFEADAQYLDFGRNRNNAFISGAVAPGYYVTDPRGLSSLDYFGTVRGRLGYAFDRTLVYATGGFAYGSGSADRSFGGYAGNDSFRTGYAVGGGIEYALPTDSFLNFFRSSAVTLKVEGLYVNLERGTRNQGALVVNAANLVPVAYSAIGRRDDEFAVVRAGLNYKFGSY
;
A
#
# COMPACT_ATOMS: atom_id res chain seq x y z
N ARG A 1 20.44 -64.87 19.75
CA ARG A 1 20.67 -63.69 18.85
C ARG A 1 19.96 -62.53 19.47
N ALA A 2 20.72 -61.47 19.80
CA ALA A 2 20.14 -60.23 20.30
C ALA A 2 19.40 -59.54 19.15
N ALA A 3 18.19 -59.02 19.45
CA ALA A 3 17.44 -58.22 18.50
C ALA A 3 18.23 -56.94 18.16
N PRO A 4 18.25 -56.47 16.89
CA PRO A 4 18.88 -55.22 16.53
C PRO A 4 18.22 -54.07 17.29
N PRO A 5 18.99 -53.04 17.69
CA PRO A 5 18.42 -51.89 18.38
C PRO A 5 17.41 -51.17 17.50
N PRO A 6 16.35 -50.58 18.08
CA PRO A 6 15.34 -49.83 17.32
C PRO A 6 15.98 -48.65 16.59
N VAL A 7 15.78 -48.57 15.29
CA VAL A 7 16.21 -47.46 14.46
C VAL A 7 15.20 -46.33 14.67
N PHE A 8 15.59 -45.28 15.38
CA PHE A 8 14.80 -44.06 15.49
C PHE A 8 14.97 -43.24 14.20
N THR A 9 13.96 -43.25 13.34
CA THR A 9 13.89 -42.29 12.24
C THR A 9 13.50 -40.94 12.82
N PRO A 10 14.32 -39.89 12.67
CA PRO A 10 13.94 -38.55 13.13
C PRO A 10 12.70 -38.08 12.38
N VAL A 11 11.68 -37.65 13.13
CA VAL A 11 10.49 -37.02 12.54
C VAL A 11 10.93 -35.70 11.90
N PRO A 12 10.65 -35.47 10.60
CA PRO A 12 11.03 -34.21 9.97
C PRO A 12 10.33 -33.04 10.64
N VAL A 13 11.11 -32.15 11.24
CA VAL A 13 10.62 -30.96 11.92
C VAL A 13 10.45 -29.85 10.88
N PHE A 14 9.30 -29.21 10.86
CA PHE A 14 9.03 -28.12 9.95
C PHE A 14 10.00 -26.95 10.17
N THR A 15 10.49 -26.36 9.08
CA THR A 15 11.34 -25.15 9.12
C THR A 15 10.81 -24.06 8.20
N TRP A 16 10.90 -22.82 8.65
CA TRP A 16 10.55 -21.65 7.86
C TRP A 16 11.65 -21.23 6.88
N THR A 17 12.84 -21.85 6.97
CA THR A 17 13.96 -21.55 6.05
C THR A 17 13.62 -21.92 4.63
N GLY A 18 13.79 -20.98 3.69
CA GLY A 18 13.61 -21.20 2.26
C GLY A 18 13.02 -20.01 1.54
N ALA A 19 13.06 -20.09 0.22
CA ALA A 19 12.42 -19.13 -0.67
C ALA A 19 10.91 -19.38 -0.73
N TYR A 20 10.15 -18.35 -0.96
CA TYR A 20 8.71 -18.44 -1.20
C TYR A 20 8.26 -17.41 -2.23
N PHE A 21 7.18 -17.73 -2.91
CA PHE A 21 6.39 -16.76 -3.66
C PHE A 21 4.93 -16.90 -3.29
N GLY A 22 4.16 -15.84 -3.45
CA GLY A 22 2.76 -15.85 -3.09
C GLY A 22 1.95 -14.75 -3.74
N ILE A 23 0.66 -14.87 -3.55
CA ILE A 23 -0.33 -13.87 -3.95
C ILE A 23 -1.06 -13.37 -2.71
N ASN A 24 -1.53 -12.15 -2.75
CA ASN A 24 -2.31 -11.59 -1.67
C ASN A 24 -3.43 -10.69 -2.19
N ALA A 25 -4.44 -10.53 -1.36
CA ALA A 25 -5.54 -9.62 -1.58
C ALA A 25 -5.94 -8.98 -0.26
N GLY A 26 -6.39 -7.75 -0.30
CA GLY A 26 -6.74 -7.00 0.90
C GLY A 26 -7.48 -5.72 0.61
N TYR A 27 -7.53 -4.90 1.62
CA TYR A 27 -8.21 -3.63 1.57
C TYR A 27 -7.31 -2.54 2.15
N ALA A 28 -7.20 -1.43 1.41
CA ALA A 28 -6.43 -0.27 1.80
C ALA A 28 -7.37 0.80 2.37
N PHE A 29 -6.98 1.39 3.49
CA PHE A 29 -7.71 2.43 4.21
C PHE A 29 -6.86 3.70 4.24
N ASP A 30 -7.45 4.83 3.89
CA ASP A 30 -6.79 6.13 4.04
C ASP A 30 -6.51 6.38 5.52
N ALA A 31 -5.23 6.48 5.89
CA ALA A 31 -4.76 6.78 7.24
C ALA A 31 -4.48 8.28 7.42
N SER A 32 -4.59 9.07 6.37
CA SER A 32 -4.32 10.50 6.44
C SER A 32 -5.40 11.24 7.23
N SER A 33 -4.96 12.16 8.08
CA SER A 33 -5.88 13.00 8.87
C SER A 33 -6.80 13.81 7.94
N ARG A 34 -8.11 13.70 8.17
CA ARG A 34 -9.13 14.48 7.46
C ARG A 34 -8.90 15.96 7.74
N THR A 35 -8.29 16.65 6.83
CA THR A 35 -8.10 18.10 6.93
C THR A 35 -9.06 18.77 5.97
N ASN A 36 -9.97 19.56 6.51
CA ASN A 36 -10.75 20.50 5.70
C ASN A 36 -9.78 21.59 5.22
N ASN A 37 -9.41 21.52 3.97
CA ASN A 37 -8.53 22.53 3.37
C ASN A 37 -9.38 23.65 2.81
N THR A 38 -9.20 24.86 3.34
CA THR A 38 -9.88 26.05 2.90
C THR A 38 -8.88 26.97 2.22
N PHE A 39 -9.17 27.37 0.99
CA PHE A 39 -8.31 28.21 0.18
C PHE A 39 -9.06 29.47 -0.26
N ALA A 40 -8.40 30.63 -0.22
CA ALA A 40 -8.93 31.84 -0.81
C ALA A 40 -8.85 31.76 -2.33
N VAL A 41 -9.94 32.06 -3.00
CA VAL A 41 -9.97 32.16 -4.48
C VAL A 41 -9.55 33.59 -4.85
N PRO A 42 -8.46 33.76 -5.65
CA PRO A 42 -7.92 35.09 -5.92
C PRO A 42 -8.81 35.90 -6.85
N PHE A 43 -8.82 37.22 -6.64
CA PHE A 43 -9.35 38.19 -7.62
C PHE A 43 -8.47 38.19 -8.87
N PRO A 44 -9.03 38.29 -10.08
CA PRO A 44 -10.41 38.64 -10.47
C PRO A 44 -11.34 37.42 -10.70
N TYR A 45 -10.91 36.20 -10.37
CA TYR A 45 -11.65 34.98 -10.68
C TYR A 45 -12.83 34.70 -9.74
N ALA A 46 -12.87 35.43 -8.63
CA ALA A 46 -14.00 35.39 -7.68
C ALA A 46 -14.14 36.73 -6.95
N ALA A 47 -15.27 36.96 -6.33
CA ALA A 47 -15.50 38.11 -5.47
C ALA A 47 -14.51 38.10 -4.27
N PRO A 48 -14.08 39.28 -3.77
CA PRO A 48 -13.22 39.35 -2.59
C PRO A 48 -13.81 38.60 -1.40
N GLY A 49 -12.99 37.80 -0.72
CA GLY A 49 -13.44 36.98 0.41
C GLY A 49 -14.03 35.62 0.03
N THR A 50 -14.10 35.26 -1.25
CA THR A 50 -14.50 33.93 -1.69
C THR A 50 -13.50 32.88 -1.26
N VAL A 51 -13.98 31.85 -0.60
CA VAL A 51 -13.16 30.70 -0.15
C VAL A 51 -13.71 29.39 -0.72
N ALA A 52 -12.82 28.52 -1.12
CA ALA A 52 -13.12 27.16 -1.52
C ALA A 52 -12.67 26.19 -0.41
N SER A 53 -13.57 25.41 0.09
CA SER A 53 -13.30 24.36 1.07
C SER A 53 -13.47 23.01 0.43
N PHE A 54 -12.45 22.17 0.54
CA PHE A 54 -12.48 20.80 0.04
C PHE A 54 -12.52 19.86 1.22
N ARG A 55 -13.52 18.99 1.22
CA ARG A 55 -13.61 17.91 2.20
C ARG A 55 -13.03 16.66 1.57
N ASP A 56 -11.89 16.25 2.09
CA ASP A 56 -11.32 14.97 1.72
C ASP A 56 -12.24 13.85 2.23
N ARG A 57 -12.67 13.00 1.34
CA ARG A 57 -13.34 11.76 1.69
C ARG A 57 -12.27 10.68 1.80
N SER A 58 -12.32 9.86 2.87
CA SER A 58 -11.46 8.70 2.99
C SER A 58 -11.58 7.85 1.72
N GLN A 59 -10.46 7.58 1.09
CA GLN A 59 -10.37 6.76 -0.11
C GLN A 59 -9.93 5.38 0.33
N ASP A 60 -10.90 4.50 0.41
CA ASP A 60 -10.68 3.10 0.72
C ASP A 60 -10.81 2.31 -0.56
N GLY A 61 -10.03 1.25 -0.71
CA GLY A 61 -10.03 0.48 -1.94
C GLY A 61 -9.47 -0.92 -1.82
N PHE A 62 -9.74 -1.71 -2.85
CA PHE A 62 -9.18 -3.05 -2.98
C PHE A 62 -7.68 -2.98 -3.27
N SER A 63 -6.92 -3.89 -2.66
CA SER A 63 -5.50 -4.10 -2.92
C SER A 63 -5.28 -5.56 -3.29
N GLY A 64 -4.53 -5.83 -4.35
CA GLY A 64 -4.18 -7.19 -4.74
C GLY A 64 -2.82 -7.24 -5.42
N GLY A 65 -2.05 -8.30 -5.15
CA GLY A 65 -0.71 -8.37 -5.70
C GLY A 65 0.01 -9.68 -5.48
N ALA A 66 1.30 -9.65 -5.75
CA ALA A 66 2.20 -10.77 -5.61
C ALA A 66 3.40 -10.40 -4.74
N GLN A 67 3.99 -11.41 -4.14
CA GLN A 67 5.14 -11.27 -3.24
C GLN A 67 6.13 -12.41 -3.43
N ILE A 68 7.40 -12.09 -3.21
CA ILE A 68 8.49 -13.06 -3.15
C ILE A 68 9.35 -12.76 -1.93
N GLY A 69 9.97 -13.79 -1.37
CA GLY A 69 10.85 -13.59 -0.23
C GLY A 69 11.67 -14.81 0.12
N TYR A 70 12.48 -14.62 1.13
CA TYR A 70 13.32 -15.67 1.72
C TYR A 70 13.36 -15.52 3.23
N ASN A 71 13.20 -16.63 3.95
CA ASN A 71 13.31 -16.67 5.40
C ASN A 71 14.49 -17.57 5.82
N TRP A 72 15.17 -17.19 6.89
CA TRP A 72 16.12 -18.02 7.65
C TRP A 72 15.58 -18.22 9.06
N GLN A 73 15.39 -19.45 9.43
CA GLN A 73 15.08 -19.85 10.81
C GLN A 73 16.33 -20.34 11.48
N ILE A 74 16.66 -19.78 12.65
CA ILE A 74 17.91 -20.09 13.35
C ILE A 74 17.87 -21.50 13.94
N THR A 75 16.72 -21.90 14.52
CA THR A 75 16.49 -23.22 15.13
C THR A 75 15.26 -23.88 14.50
N PRO A 76 15.38 -25.12 13.99
CA PRO A 76 14.22 -25.85 13.45
C PRO A 76 13.10 -26.02 14.48
N GLY A 77 11.85 -26.03 14.01
CA GLY A 77 10.66 -26.12 14.85
C GLY A 77 10.27 -24.77 15.43
N SER A 78 10.84 -24.40 16.56
CA SER A 78 10.54 -23.12 17.21
C SER A 78 11.80 -22.27 17.32
N GLY A 79 11.71 -21.01 16.93
CA GLY A 79 12.87 -20.11 16.99
C GLY A 79 12.71 -18.81 16.21
N VAL A 80 13.75 -18.02 16.26
CA VAL A 80 13.80 -16.74 15.57
C VAL A 80 13.89 -16.97 14.06
N VAL A 81 13.09 -16.21 13.33
CA VAL A 81 13.07 -16.14 11.86
C VAL A 81 13.43 -14.75 11.41
N ILE A 82 14.43 -14.67 10.53
CA ILE A 82 14.83 -13.43 9.88
C ILE A 82 14.62 -13.62 8.37
N GLY A 83 14.12 -12.61 7.69
CA GLY A 83 13.90 -12.72 6.26
C GLY A 83 13.80 -11.39 5.56
N PHE A 84 13.61 -11.47 4.27
CA PHE A 84 13.26 -10.32 3.43
C PHE A 84 12.11 -10.68 2.50
N GLU A 85 11.31 -9.69 2.16
CA GLU A 85 10.15 -9.82 1.27
C GLU A 85 10.10 -8.61 0.33
N ALA A 86 9.84 -8.87 -0.95
CA ALA A 86 9.50 -7.84 -1.91
C ALA A 86 8.11 -8.12 -2.45
N ASP A 87 7.30 -7.08 -2.60
CA ASP A 87 5.95 -7.18 -3.13
C ASP A 87 5.61 -6.06 -4.10
N ALA A 88 4.66 -6.35 -4.99
CA ALA A 88 4.05 -5.40 -5.89
C ALA A 88 2.53 -5.54 -5.81
N GLN A 89 1.84 -4.42 -5.65
CA GLN A 89 0.42 -4.34 -5.39
C GLN A 89 -0.26 -3.42 -6.39
N TYR A 90 -1.40 -3.85 -6.88
CA TYR A 90 -2.36 -2.99 -7.56
C TYR A 90 -3.36 -2.44 -6.53
N LEU A 91 -3.71 -1.18 -6.67
CA LEU A 91 -4.70 -0.50 -5.85
C LEU A 91 -5.85 -0.02 -6.73
N ASP A 92 -7.06 -0.33 -6.32
CA ASP A 92 -8.27 0.24 -6.92
C ASP A 92 -8.98 1.10 -5.87
N PHE A 93 -8.52 2.35 -5.77
CA PHE A 93 -9.24 3.37 -5.02
C PHE A 93 -10.37 3.90 -5.89
N GLY A 94 -11.61 3.65 -5.50
CA GLY A 94 -12.78 4.14 -6.22
C GLY A 94 -12.66 5.64 -6.53
N ARG A 95 -12.99 6.04 -7.75
CA ARG A 95 -13.00 7.45 -8.19
C ARG A 95 -14.04 8.23 -7.40
N ASN A 96 -13.62 8.86 -6.32
CA ASN A 96 -14.47 9.77 -5.56
C ASN A 96 -14.32 11.18 -6.09
N ARG A 97 -15.44 11.77 -6.53
CA ARG A 97 -15.51 13.19 -6.86
C ARG A 97 -15.40 13.98 -5.55
N ASN A 98 -14.36 14.78 -5.45
CA ASN A 98 -14.19 15.70 -4.34
C ASN A 98 -15.35 16.71 -4.35
N ASN A 99 -16.09 16.79 -3.27
CA ASN A 99 -17.11 17.81 -3.10
C ASN A 99 -16.44 19.12 -2.66
N ALA A 100 -16.35 20.06 -3.59
CA ALA A 100 -15.94 21.43 -3.27
C ALA A 100 -17.15 22.19 -2.72
N PHE A 101 -16.99 22.80 -1.56
CA PHE A 101 -17.92 23.80 -1.05
C PHE A 101 -17.31 25.18 -1.25
N ILE A 102 -17.97 26.02 -2.04
CA ILE A 102 -17.50 27.38 -2.32
C ILE A 102 -18.42 28.33 -1.56
N SER A 103 -17.84 29.14 -0.67
CA SER A 103 -18.49 30.22 0.01
C SER A 103 -18.13 31.54 -0.66
N GLY A 104 -19.05 32.12 -1.42
CA GLY A 104 -18.84 33.31 -2.23
C GLY A 104 -19.20 33.08 -3.70
N ALA A 105 -18.96 34.10 -4.53
CA ALA A 105 -19.28 34.07 -5.96
C ALA A 105 -18.01 33.89 -6.81
N VAL A 106 -17.96 32.83 -7.60
CA VAL A 106 -16.94 32.63 -8.64
C VAL A 106 -17.38 33.39 -9.90
N ALA A 107 -16.44 34.04 -10.57
CA ALA A 107 -16.72 34.78 -11.79
C ALA A 107 -17.28 33.87 -12.90
N PRO A 108 -18.21 34.35 -13.74
CA PRO A 108 -18.76 33.57 -14.84
C PRO A 108 -17.66 33.01 -15.75
N GLY A 109 -17.77 31.75 -16.15
CA GLY A 109 -16.81 31.08 -17.00
C GLY A 109 -15.61 30.46 -16.26
N TYR A 110 -15.60 30.50 -14.93
CA TYR A 110 -14.59 29.86 -14.11
C TYR A 110 -15.21 28.87 -13.12
N TYR A 111 -14.47 27.83 -12.78
CA TYR A 111 -14.80 26.94 -11.68
C TYR A 111 -13.55 26.59 -10.85
N VAL A 112 -13.77 26.22 -9.63
CA VAL A 112 -12.70 25.87 -8.70
C VAL A 112 -12.70 24.36 -8.50
N THR A 113 -11.54 23.74 -8.65
CA THR A 113 -11.36 22.30 -8.45
C THR A 113 -10.15 22.02 -7.59
N ASP A 114 -10.19 20.89 -6.89
CA ASP A 114 -9.03 20.36 -6.16
C ASP A 114 -8.36 19.27 -7.03
N PRO A 115 -7.10 19.46 -7.44
CA PRO A 115 -6.38 18.47 -8.24
C PRO A 115 -5.89 17.26 -7.44
N ARG A 116 -6.23 17.18 -6.14
CA ARG A 116 -5.68 16.18 -5.22
C ARG A 116 -6.55 14.95 -5.08
N GLY A 117 -5.91 13.80 -4.81
CA GLY A 117 -6.51 12.56 -4.39
C GLY A 117 -5.51 11.40 -4.40
N LEU A 118 -5.70 10.42 -3.51
CA LEU A 118 -5.04 9.11 -3.57
C LEU A 118 -5.41 8.33 -4.84
N SER A 119 -6.49 8.75 -5.52
CA SER A 119 -6.96 8.16 -6.79
C SER A 119 -5.93 8.19 -7.93
N SER A 120 -4.78 8.80 -7.71
CA SER A 120 -3.65 8.76 -8.63
C SER A 120 -2.61 7.68 -8.31
N LEU A 121 -2.79 6.87 -7.27
CA LEU A 121 -1.89 5.77 -6.93
C LEU A 121 -2.49 4.46 -7.43
N ASP A 122 -2.00 3.98 -8.56
CA ASP A 122 -2.49 2.73 -9.17
C ASP A 122 -1.67 1.52 -8.72
N TYR A 123 -0.37 1.73 -8.44
CA TYR A 123 0.56 0.68 -8.03
C TYR A 123 1.44 1.14 -6.89
N PHE A 124 1.68 0.26 -5.94
CA PHE A 124 2.77 0.41 -4.98
C PHE A 124 3.52 -0.91 -4.81
N GLY A 125 4.76 -0.81 -4.36
CA GLY A 125 5.55 -1.97 -4.01
C GLY A 125 6.38 -1.69 -2.78
N THR A 126 6.84 -2.77 -2.14
CA THR A 126 7.70 -2.66 -0.97
C THR A 126 8.86 -3.64 -1.03
N VAL A 127 9.98 -3.25 -0.42
CA VAL A 127 11.11 -4.13 -0.11
C VAL A 127 11.36 -4.04 1.39
N ARG A 128 11.13 -5.14 2.11
CA ARG A 128 11.07 -5.12 3.58
C ARG A 128 11.90 -6.21 4.20
N GLY A 129 12.50 -5.92 5.35
CA GLY A 129 13.00 -6.92 6.27
C GLY A 129 11.87 -7.52 7.11
N ARG A 130 12.00 -8.77 7.51
CA ARG A 130 11.09 -9.47 8.41
C ARG A 130 11.88 -10.00 9.61
N LEU A 131 11.32 -9.84 10.80
CA LEU A 131 11.82 -10.41 12.04
C LEU A 131 10.65 -11.00 12.81
N GLY A 132 10.74 -12.28 13.14
CA GLY A 132 9.65 -12.96 13.82
C GLY A 132 10.12 -14.13 14.67
N TYR A 133 9.14 -14.78 15.25
CA TYR A 133 9.34 -16.01 16.02
C TYR A 133 8.35 -17.09 15.54
N ALA A 134 8.91 -18.23 15.21
CA ALA A 134 8.16 -19.41 14.81
C ALA A 134 7.81 -20.27 16.04
N PHE A 135 6.55 -20.64 16.13
CA PHE A 135 6.01 -21.63 17.03
C PHE A 135 5.58 -22.83 16.18
N ASP A 136 6.53 -23.69 15.83
CA ASP A 136 6.35 -24.78 14.87
C ASP A 136 5.78 -24.27 13.53
N ARG A 137 4.51 -24.48 13.26
CA ARG A 137 3.82 -24.10 12.01
C ARG A 137 3.22 -22.70 12.00
N THR A 138 3.36 -21.96 13.10
CA THR A 138 2.85 -20.58 13.21
C THR A 138 4.02 -19.62 13.33
N LEU A 139 4.07 -18.62 12.45
CA LEU A 139 5.06 -17.54 12.49
C LEU A 139 4.36 -16.22 12.81
N VAL A 140 4.79 -15.55 13.86
CA VAL A 140 4.41 -14.17 14.18
C VAL A 140 5.60 -13.28 13.88
N TYR A 141 5.39 -12.18 13.13
CA TYR A 141 6.49 -11.34 12.69
C TYR A 141 6.12 -9.86 12.62
N ALA A 142 7.14 -9.04 12.76
CA ALA A 142 7.14 -7.64 12.37
C ALA A 142 7.93 -7.46 11.07
N THR A 143 7.60 -6.42 10.33
CA THR A 143 8.24 -6.12 9.04
C THR A 143 8.41 -4.62 8.87
N GLY A 144 9.46 -4.21 8.17
CA GLY A 144 9.70 -2.80 7.86
C GLY A 144 10.70 -2.63 6.75
N GLY A 145 10.56 -1.56 5.99
CA GLY A 145 11.44 -1.29 4.86
C GLY A 145 10.98 -0.16 3.96
N PHE A 146 11.50 -0.19 2.77
CA PHE A 146 11.29 0.81 1.74
C PHE A 146 9.98 0.55 0.99
N ALA A 147 9.25 1.62 0.68
CA ALA A 147 8.06 1.60 -0.15
C ALA A 147 8.23 2.53 -1.35
N TYR A 148 7.64 2.15 -2.47
CA TYR A 148 7.57 2.97 -3.67
C TYR A 148 6.19 2.85 -4.30
N GLY A 149 5.78 3.89 -5.02
CA GLY A 149 4.50 3.91 -5.69
C GLY A 149 4.53 4.74 -6.96
N SER A 150 3.67 4.39 -7.88
CA SER A 150 3.45 5.14 -9.11
C SER A 150 1.95 5.22 -9.39
N GLY A 151 1.52 6.34 -9.92
CA GLY A 151 0.13 6.55 -10.25
C GLY A 151 -0.02 7.46 -11.45
N SER A 152 -1.13 7.30 -12.17
CA SER A 152 -1.46 8.11 -13.33
C SER A 152 -1.77 9.53 -12.90
N ALA A 153 -1.04 10.51 -13.44
CA ALA A 153 -1.46 11.89 -13.35
C ALA A 153 -2.70 12.09 -14.23
N ASP A 154 -3.77 12.59 -13.65
CA ASP A 154 -4.96 12.94 -14.44
C ASP A 154 -4.60 14.04 -15.45
N ARG A 155 -4.52 13.68 -16.73
CA ARG A 155 -4.14 14.56 -17.84
C ARG A 155 -5.23 15.56 -18.20
N SER A 156 -6.25 15.70 -17.37
CA SER A 156 -7.48 16.42 -17.70
C SER A 156 -7.36 17.94 -17.72
N PHE A 157 -6.24 18.52 -17.29
CA PHE A 157 -6.09 19.97 -17.21
C PHE A 157 -4.88 20.48 -18.00
N GLY A 158 -5.12 20.86 -19.23
CA GLY A 158 -4.25 21.54 -20.19
C GLY A 158 -2.83 21.91 -19.77
N GLY A 159 -1.86 21.00 -19.89
CA GLY A 159 -0.43 21.30 -19.74
C GLY A 159 0.13 21.38 -18.32
N TYR A 160 -0.71 21.40 -17.28
CA TYR A 160 -0.29 21.30 -15.87
C TYR A 160 -0.37 19.89 -15.33
N ALA A 161 -0.39 18.91 -16.21
CA ALA A 161 -0.27 17.52 -15.87
C ALA A 161 1.06 17.30 -15.13
N GLY A 162 0.97 16.88 -13.89
CA GLY A 162 2.14 16.39 -13.21
C GLY A 162 2.70 15.18 -13.96
N ASN A 163 4.01 15.14 -14.19
CA ASN A 163 4.69 13.94 -14.65
C ASN A 163 4.29 12.76 -13.76
N ASP A 164 4.26 11.54 -14.31
CA ASP A 164 4.16 10.30 -13.55
C ASP A 164 5.11 10.38 -12.37
N SER A 165 4.55 10.53 -11.17
CA SER A 165 5.37 10.78 -10.00
C SER A 165 5.69 9.45 -9.36
N PHE A 166 6.89 8.98 -9.61
CA PHE A 166 7.49 7.96 -8.76
C PHE A 166 7.62 8.54 -7.35
N ARG A 167 7.01 7.87 -6.39
CA ARG A 167 6.98 8.26 -4.97
C ARG A 167 7.72 7.20 -4.19
N THR A 168 8.45 7.64 -3.19
CA THR A 168 9.21 6.77 -2.29
C THR A 168 8.85 7.06 -0.85
N GLY A 169 9.05 6.07 0.01
CA GLY A 169 8.74 6.19 1.40
C GLY A 169 9.07 4.94 2.18
N TYR A 170 8.34 4.68 3.24
CA TYR A 170 8.54 3.52 4.07
C TYR A 170 7.24 2.76 4.32
N ALA A 171 7.39 1.46 4.62
CA ALA A 171 6.31 0.61 5.09
C ALA A 171 6.73 -0.10 6.37
N VAL A 172 5.82 -0.14 7.36
CA VAL A 172 6.01 -0.89 8.60
C VAL A 172 4.75 -1.67 8.90
N GLY A 173 4.89 -2.81 9.55
CA GLY A 173 3.73 -3.62 9.91
C GLY A 173 4.09 -4.93 10.57
N GLY A 174 3.15 -5.86 10.53
CA GLY A 174 3.33 -7.19 11.07
C GLY A 174 2.20 -8.11 10.69
N GLY A 175 2.40 -9.39 10.95
CA GLY A 175 1.43 -10.40 10.58
C GLY A 175 1.65 -11.73 11.27
N ILE A 176 0.73 -12.62 10.93
CA ILE A 176 0.75 -14.01 11.34
C ILE A 176 0.69 -14.87 10.08
N GLU A 177 1.51 -15.90 10.03
CA GLU A 177 1.56 -16.86 8.93
C GLU A 177 1.46 -18.27 9.49
N TYR A 178 0.63 -19.10 8.86
CA TYR A 178 0.40 -20.47 9.28
C TYR A 178 0.71 -21.45 8.14
N ALA A 179 1.58 -22.43 8.41
CA ALA A 179 1.98 -23.44 7.44
C ALA A 179 0.98 -24.60 7.45
N LEU A 180 0.30 -24.79 6.34
CA LEU A 180 -0.61 -25.90 6.09
C LEU A 180 0.16 -27.23 5.97
N PRO A 181 -0.47 -28.37 6.24
CA PRO A 181 0.08 -29.68 5.91
C PRO A 181 0.41 -29.79 4.42
N THR A 182 1.45 -30.55 4.09
CA THR A 182 1.95 -30.73 2.73
C THR A 182 0.97 -31.44 1.79
N ASP A 183 0.04 -32.21 2.34
CA ASP A 183 -1.05 -32.89 1.65
C ASP A 183 -2.29 -32.01 1.44
N SER A 184 -2.21 -30.73 1.79
CA SER A 184 -3.29 -29.77 1.58
C SER A 184 -3.66 -29.67 0.08
N PHE A 185 -4.96 -29.64 -0.21
CA PHE A 185 -5.48 -29.45 -1.55
C PHE A 185 -5.04 -28.12 -2.21
N LEU A 186 -4.55 -27.14 -1.44
CA LEU A 186 -4.01 -25.88 -1.94
C LEU A 186 -2.58 -26.00 -2.47
N ASN A 187 -1.91 -27.14 -2.28
CA ASN A 187 -0.52 -27.33 -2.72
C ASN A 187 -0.41 -27.76 -4.19
N PHE A 188 -0.92 -26.92 -5.10
CA PHE A 188 -0.91 -27.18 -6.55
C PHE A 188 0.50 -27.31 -7.15
N PHE A 189 1.48 -26.59 -6.60
CA PHE A 189 2.86 -26.56 -7.11
C PHE A 189 3.75 -27.59 -6.43
N ARG A 190 3.21 -28.51 -5.62
CA ARG A 190 3.98 -29.50 -4.85
C ARG A 190 5.17 -28.85 -4.11
N SER A 191 4.92 -27.66 -3.54
CA SER A 191 5.88 -26.93 -2.73
C SER A 191 6.16 -27.66 -1.40
N SER A 192 7.25 -27.34 -0.73
CA SER A 192 7.57 -27.89 0.59
C SER A 192 6.50 -27.55 1.64
N ALA A 193 5.87 -26.38 1.51
CA ALA A 193 4.71 -26.01 2.30
C ALA A 193 3.90 -24.91 1.61
N VAL A 194 2.62 -24.89 1.90
CA VAL A 194 1.73 -23.75 1.58
C VAL A 194 1.44 -23.02 2.88
N THR A 195 1.56 -21.71 2.89
CA THR A 195 1.28 -20.92 4.07
C THR A 195 0.16 -19.92 3.83
N LEU A 196 -0.71 -19.74 4.83
CA LEU A 196 -1.70 -18.69 4.88
C LEU A 196 -1.16 -17.55 5.72
N LYS A 197 -1.20 -16.34 5.18
CA LYS A 197 -0.70 -15.12 5.80
C LYS A 197 -1.82 -14.11 6.00
N VAL A 198 -1.85 -13.46 7.17
CA VAL A 198 -2.62 -12.23 7.41
C VAL A 198 -1.64 -11.18 7.90
N GLU A 199 -1.65 -10.02 7.25
CA GLU A 199 -0.69 -8.95 7.49
C GLU A 199 -1.38 -7.58 7.50
N GLY A 200 -0.99 -6.73 8.45
CA GLY A 200 -1.31 -5.31 8.47
C GLY A 200 -0.08 -4.48 8.18
N LEU A 201 -0.18 -3.53 7.25
CA LEU A 201 0.88 -2.62 6.85
C LEU A 201 0.41 -1.18 6.99
N TYR A 202 1.27 -0.33 7.51
CA TYR A 202 1.20 1.11 7.38
C TYR A 202 2.23 1.56 6.34
N VAL A 203 1.79 2.33 5.36
CA VAL A 203 2.61 2.81 4.26
C VAL A 203 2.54 4.33 4.24
N ASN A 204 3.70 4.96 4.21
CA ASN A 204 3.84 6.40 4.04
C ASN A 204 4.70 6.65 2.80
N LEU A 205 4.12 7.31 1.81
CA LEU A 205 4.80 7.70 0.58
C LEU A 205 4.95 9.22 0.55
N GLU A 206 6.18 9.69 0.58
CA GLU A 206 6.49 11.11 0.50
C GLU A 206 6.16 11.65 -0.90
N ARG A 207 5.38 12.70 -0.95
CA ARG A 207 5.21 13.48 -2.17
C ARG A 207 6.32 14.50 -2.28
N GLY A 208 7.05 14.48 -3.41
CA GLY A 208 7.96 15.57 -3.76
C GLY A 208 7.24 16.93 -3.73
N THR A 209 7.99 18.01 -3.50
CA THR A 209 7.48 19.40 -3.41
C THR A 209 6.68 19.74 -4.66
N ARG A 210 5.35 19.76 -4.56
CA ARG A 210 4.45 20.23 -5.62
C ARG A 210 3.46 21.23 -5.03
N ASN A 211 3.09 22.21 -5.85
CA ASN A 211 2.04 23.17 -5.53
C ASN A 211 0.73 22.41 -5.33
N GLN A 212 0.26 22.34 -4.10
CA GLN A 212 -1.01 21.75 -3.73
C GLN A 212 -1.96 22.88 -3.36
N GLY A 213 -3.10 22.95 -4.02
CA GLY A 213 -4.07 23.99 -3.73
C GLY A 213 -5.28 23.91 -4.66
N ALA A 214 -6.23 24.81 -4.43
CA ALA A 214 -7.36 24.95 -5.32
C ALA A 214 -6.89 25.52 -6.67
N LEU A 215 -7.32 24.86 -7.74
CA LEU A 215 -7.15 25.36 -9.10
C LEU A 215 -8.39 26.13 -9.54
N VAL A 216 -8.18 27.35 -10.04
CA VAL A 216 -9.20 28.08 -10.80
C VAL A 216 -9.01 27.73 -12.27
N VAL A 217 -10.04 27.19 -12.88
CA VAL A 217 -10.00 26.69 -14.26
C VAL A 217 -10.99 27.47 -15.11
N ASN A 218 -10.56 27.88 -16.30
CA ASN A 218 -11.44 28.47 -17.30
C ASN A 218 -12.33 27.37 -17.92
N ALA A 219 -13.64 27.53 -17.84
CA ALA A 219 -14.60 26.53 -18.29
C ALA A 219 -14.62 26.34 -19.83
N ALA A 220 -14.18 27.33 -20.60
CA ALA A 220 -14.22 27.29 -22.07
C ALA A 220 -13.09 26.43 -22.66
N ASN A 221 -11.90 26.49 -22.08
CA ASN A 221 -10.72 25.79 -22.60
C ASN A 221 -10.05 24.85 -21.62
N LEU A 222 -10.61 24.69 -20.41
CA LEU A 222 -10.10 23.83 -19.33
C LEU A 222 -8.65 24.15 -18.92
N VAL A 223 -8.21 25.39 -19.12
CA VAL A 223 -6.86 25.83 -18.75
C VAL A 223 -6.88 26.42 -17.34
N PRO A 224 -6.00 25.98 -16.44
CA PRO A 224 -5.83 26.59 -15.13
C PRO A 224 -5.30 28.02 -15.28
N VAL A 225 -5.96 28.98 -14.63
CA VAL A 225 -5.60 30.41 -14.67
C VAL A 225 -5.04 30.93 -13.38
N ALA A 226 -5.34 30.25 -12.26
CA ALA A 226 -4.77 30.58 -10.96
C ALA A 226 -4.79 29.35 -10.04
N TYR A 227 -3.88 29.34 -9.07
CA TYR A 227 -3.87 28.36 -7.99
C TYR A 227 -3.58 29.07 -6.66
N SER A 228 -4.14 28.53 -5.60
CA SER A 228 -4.00 29.09 -4.26
C SER A 228 -3.47 28.02 -3.32
N ALA A 229 -2.52 28.43 -2.49
CA ALA A 229 -1.90 27.74 -1.38
C ALA A 229 -0.98 26.56 -1.69
N ILE A 230 0.03 26.44 -0.87
CA ILE A 230 1.08 25.42 -0.88
C ILE A 230 0.94 24.59 0.39
N GLY A 231 0.69 23.31 0.26
CA GLY A 231 0.71 22.36 1.37
C GLY A 231 1.54 21.14 1.00
N ARG A 232 2.35 20.64 1.92
CA ARG A 232 2.94 19.29 1.84
C ARG A 232 1.93 18.33 2.44
N ARG A 233 1.67 17.26 1.75
CA ARG A 233 0.90 16.13 2.29
C ARG A 233 1.51 14.83 1.77
N ASP A 234 1.80 13.95 2.69
CA ASP A 234 2.26 12.61 2.40
C ASP A 234 1.04 11.70 2.15
N ASP A 235 1.21 10.69 1.31
CA ASP A 235 0.17 9.68 1.11
C ASP A 235 0.34 8.60 2.18
N GLU A 236 -0.49 8.67 3.20
CA GLU A 236 -0.51 7.73 4.31
C GLU A 236 -1.72 6.81 4.19
N PHE A 237 -1.48 5.51 4.17
CA PHE A 237 -2.56 4.53 4.16
C PHE A 237 -2.18 3.26 4.93
N ALA A 238 -3.18 2.59 5.47
CA ALA A 238 -3.06 1.28 6.08
C ALA A 238 -3.64 0.23 5.14
N VAL A 239 -2.99 -0.93 5.05
CA VAL A 239 -3.47 -2.07 4.26
C VAL A 239 -3.60 -3.27 5.18
N VAL A 240 -4.76 -3.92 5.16
CA VAL A 240 -4.95 -5.25 5.75
C VAL A 240 -5.12 -6.24 4.62
N ARG A 241 -4.27 -7.26 4.59
CA ARG A 241 -4.25 -8.23 3.50
C ARG A 241 -4.12 -9.67 3.99
N ALA A 242 -4.72 -10.59 3.26
CA ALA A 242 -4.53 -12.03 3.39
C ALA A 242 -3.78 -12.55 2.17
N GLY A 243 -2.92 -13.53 2.36
CA GLY A 243 -2.09 -14.07 1.29
C GLY A 243 -1.88 -15.57 1.41
N LEU A 244 -1.53 -16.16 0.29
CA LEU A 244 -1.14 -17.56 0.15
C LEU A 244 0.28 -17.60 -0.40
N ASN A 245 1.19 -18.24 0.33
CA ASN A 245 2.58 -18.42 -0.11
C ASN A 245 2.87 -19.89 -0.39
N TYR A 246 3.63 -20.12 -1.43
CA TYR A 246 4.24 -21.41 -1.76
C TYR A 246 5.72 -21.36 -1.39
N LYS A 247 6.10 -22.16 -0.42
CA LYS A 247 7.46 -22.22 0.11
C LYS A 247 8.24 -23.35 -0.56
N PHE A 248 9.48 -23.05 -0.93
CA PHE A 248 10.45 -24.00 -1.48
C PHE A 248 11.69 -23.98 -0.58
N GLY A 249 12.17 -25.13 -0.22
CA GLY A 249 13.35 -25.28 0.65
C GLY A 249 13.36 -26.65 1.31
N SER A 250 14.42 -26.96 2.03
CA SER A 250 14.53 -28.21 2.81
C SER A 250 13.55 -28.24 3.98
N TYR A 251 13.13 -29.47 4.28
CA TYR A 251 12.42 -29.81 5.51
C TYR A 251 13.42 -29.83 6.66
#